data_3a09c7af158411a10b3f34578dd1f30e
#
_entry.id   3a09c7af158411a10b3f34578dd1f30e
#
_cell.length_a   1.000
_cell.length_b   1.000
_cell.length_c   1.000
_cell.angle_alpha   90.00
_cell.angle_beta   90.00
_cell.angle_gamma   90.00
#
_symmetry.space_group_name_H-M   'P 1'
#
loop_
_entity.id
_entity.type
_entity.pdbx_description
1 polymer ?
#
loop_
_entity_poly.entity_id
_entity_poly.type
_entity_poly.pdbx_seq_one_letter_code
_entity_poly.pdbx_strand_id
1 'polypeptide(L)'
;MAITHTQTVTALQIVNNSDNIVSEVTVKTVSVDDSDPSTLTIDGEDNIGITTEGVTTSTSGFVAYESLTQDTILNWTEVKDYLASSNTKVNQESWINSVKTPPTPTHVDKALPF
;
A
#
# COMPACT_ATOMS: atom_id res chain seq x y z
N MET A 1 6.90 -14.14 -13.63
CA MET A 1 7.08 -13.75 -12.23
C MET A 1 6.55 -12.37 -12.01
N ALA A 2 5.53 -12.26 -11.23
CA ALA A 2 4.90 -10.97 -10.98
C ALA A 2 4.99 -10.63 -9.50
N ILE A 3 5.25 -9.37 -9.22
CA ILE A 3 5.11 -8.84 -7.88
C ILE A 3 3.64 -8.51 -7.67
N THR A 4 3.05 -9.06 -6.62
CA THR A 4 1.66 -8.85 -6.28
C THR A 4 1.57 -7.80 -5.18
N HIS A 5 0.66 -6.86 -5.32
CA HIS A 5 0.41 -5.83 -4.32
C HIS A 5 -0.98 -6.01 -3.72
N THR A 6 -1.04 -5.97 -2.40
CA THR A 6 -2.31 -6.01 -1.68
C THR A 6 -2.39 -4.79 -0.77
N GLN A 7 -3.47 -4.04 -0.87
CA GLN A 7 -3.72 -2.87 -0.04
C GLN A 7 -4.90 -3.14 0.88
N THR A 8 -4.68 -2.91 2.17
CA THR A 8 -5.67 -3.17 3.21
C THR A 8 -5.78 -1.96 4.12
N VAL A 9 -7.00 -1.54 4.41
CA VAL A 9 -7.24 -0.52 5.42
C VAL A 9 -7.08 -1.16 6.79
N THR A 10 -6.14 -0.66 7.58
CA THR A 10 -5.80 -1.25 8.88
C THR A 10 -6.26 -0.41 10.06
N ALA A 11 -6.50 0.88 9.85
CA ALA A 11 -6.97 1.78 10.90
C ALA A 11 -7.70 2.96 10.31
N LEU A 12 -8.63 3.51 11.08
CA LEU A 12 -9.36 4.72 10.76
C LEU A 12 -9.36 5.63 11.99
N GLN A 13 -9.14 6.92 11.79
CA GLN A 13 -9.40 7.92 12.80
C GLN A 13 -10.59 8.76 12.37
N ILE A 14 -11.39 9.16 13.33
CA ILE A 14 -12.58 9.97 13.09
C ILE A 14 -12.46 11.30 13.82
N VAL A 15 -13.20 12.28 13.34
CA VAL A 15 -13.36 13.52 14.06
C VAL A 15 -14.09 13.24 15.37
N ASN A 16 -13.60 13.83 16.46
CA ASN A 16 -14.16 13.58 17.78
C ASN A 16 -15.50 14.29 17.95
N ASN A 17 -16.52 13.76 17.29
CA ASN A 17 -17.90 14.21 17.39
C ASN A 17 -18.85 13.04 17.13
N SER A 18 -20.15 13.30 17.12
CA SER A 18 -21.16 12.25 16.97
C SER A 18 -21.36 11.78 15.53
N ASP A 19 -20.77 12.46 14.54
CA ASP A 19 -20.99 12.16 13.12
C ASP A 19 -20.08 11.05 12.59
N ASN A 20 -19.02 10.71 13.33
CA ASN A 20 -18.04 9.67 12.95
C ASN A 20 -17.45 9.89 11.57
N ILE A 21 -17.09 11.15 11.28
CA ILE A 21 -16.48 11.52 10.00
C ILE A 21 -15.00 11.09 10.02
N VAL A 22 -14.59 10.29 9.04
CA VAL A 22 -13.22 9.82 8.95
C VAL A 22 -12.27 10.97 8.67
N SER A 23 -11.25 11.14 9.49
CA SER A 23 -10.23 12.17 9.36
C SER A 23 -8.88 11.63 8.89
N GLU A 24 -8.64 10.34 9.07
CA GLU A 24 -7.39 9.70 8.66
C GLU A 24 -7.63 8.24 8.34
N VAL A 25 -7.00 7.78 7.28
CA VAL A 25 -7.03 6.38 6.85
C VAL A 25 -5.61 5.84 6.89
N THR A 26 -5.41 4.69 7.51
CA THR A 26 -4.14 3.97 7.43
C THR A 26 -4.30 2.81 6.46
N VAL A 27 -3.46 2.79 5.42
CA VAL A 27 -3.47 1.73 4.41
C VAL A 27 -2.15 0.98 4.48
N LYS A 28 -2.23 -0.31 4.64
CA LYS A 28 -1.07 -1.20 4.58
C LYS A 28 -0.95 -1.74 3.17
N THR A 29 0.21 -1.56 2.56
CA THR A 29 0.53 -2.13 1.25
C THR A 29 1.53 -3.26 1.45
N VAL A 30 1.19 -4.45 1.00
CA VAL A 30 2.06 -5.62 1.03
C VAL A 30 2.41 -5.99 -0.40
N SER A 31 3.69 -6.08 -0.69
CA SER A 31 4.19 -6.53 -1.99
C SER A 31 4.88 -7.87 -1.82
N VAL A 32 4.53 -8.83 -2.66
CA VAL A 32 5.03 -10.20 -2.59
C VAL A 32 5.55 -10.60 -3.97
N ASP A 33 6.77 -11.11 -3.97
CA ASP A 33 7.36 -11.77 -5.13
C ASP A 33 7.57 -13.23 -4.73
N ASP A 34 6.80 -14.12 -5.31
CA ASP A 34 6.85 -15.57 -5.02
C ASP A 34 7.74 -16.32 -5.99
N SER A 35 8.71 -15.64 -6.58
CA SER A 35 9.66 -16.27 -7.50
C SER A 35 10.47 -17.35 -6.83
N ASP A 36 10.63 -18.46 -7.52
CA ASP A 36 11.53 -19.49 -7.09
C ASP A 36 12.99 -18.97 -7.18
N PRO A 37 13.87 -19.24 -6.19
CA PRO A 37 13.71 -20.20 -5.09
C PRO A 37 13.14 -19.62 -3.79
N SER A 38 12.88 -18.33 -3.71
CA SER A 38 12.43 -17.74 -2.45
C SER A 38 11.31 -16.76 -2.66
N THR A 39 10.46 -16.67 -1.65
CA THR A 39 9.40 -15.64 -1.58
C THR A 39 9.92 -14.45 -0.81
N LEU A 40 9.79 -13.28 -1.40
CA LEU A 40 10.17 -12.02 -0.77
C LEU A 40 8.90 -11.21 -0.50
N THR A 41 8.79 -10.70 0.72
CA THR A 41 7.63 -9.92 1.14
C THR A 41 8.12 -8.64 1.82
N ILE A 42 7.48 -7.54 1.47
CA ILE A 42 7.70 -6.26 2.16
C ILE A 42 6.36 -5.60 2.41
N ASP A 43 6.21 -4.98 3.55
CA ASP A 43 5.03 -4.20 3.85
C ASP A 43 5.39 -2.79 4.28
N GLY A 44 4.42 -1.91 4.19
CA GLY A 44 4.55 -0.54 4.63
C GLY A 44 3.16 0.04 4.83
N GLU A 45 3.06 1.05 5.70
CA GLU A 45 1.80 1.71 5.99
C GLU A 45 1.87 3.17 5.60
N ASP A 46 0.78 3.67 5.03
CA ASP A 46 0.59 5.07 4.72
C ASP A 46 -0.55 5.62 5.56
N ASN A 47 -0.32 6.75 6.22
CA ASN A 47 -1.34 7.49 6.95
C ASN A 47 -1.84 8.63 6.06
N ILE A 48 -3.10 8.58 5.69
CA ILE A 48 -3.68 9.48 4.71
C ILE A 48 -4.68 10.40 5.42
N GLY A 49 -4.38 11.69 5.46
CA GLY A 49 -5.30 12.68 5.99
C GLY A 49 -6.46 12.91 5.02
N ILE A 50 -7.65 12.95 5.56
CA ILE A 50 -8.87 13.18 4.78
C ILE A 50 -9.42 14.55 5.15
N THR A 51 -9.77 15.34 4.13
CA THR A 51 -10.36 16.65 4.34
C THR A 51 -11.70 16.52 5.02
N THR A 52 -11.82 17.12 6.20
CA THR A 52 -13.06 17.08 7.00
C THR A 52 -13.76 18.44 7.05
N GLU A 53 -13.09 19.49 6.64
CA GLU A 53 -13.66 20.84 6.64
C GLU A 53 -14.88 20.90 5.72
N GLY A 54 -16.00 21.35 6.27
CA GLY A 54 -17.25 21.42 5.52
C GLY A 54 -17.94 20.10 5.27
N VAL A 55 -17.38 18.99 5.74
CA VAL A 55 -18.00 17.66 5.59
C VAL A 55 -19.00 17.45 6.71
N THR A 56 -20.21 17.06 6.33
CA THR A 56 -21.29 16.71 7.25
C THR A 56 -21.95 15.42 6.78
N THR A 57 -22.86 14.88 7.58
CA THR A 57 -23.64 13.70 7.18
C THR A 57 -24.54 13.97 5.97
N SER A 58 -24.74 15.23 5.62
CA SER A 58 -25.51 15.64 4.44
C SER A 58 -24.65 15.91 3.21
N THR A 59 -23.34 15.81 3.32
CA THR A 59 -22.42 16.04 2.21
C THR A 59 -22.66 14.98 1.11
N SER A 60 -22.69 15.43 -0.14
CA SER A 60 -22.85 14.52 -1.28
C SER A 60 -21.74 13.47 -1.30
N GLY A 61 -22.11 12.23 -1.44
CA GLY A 61 -21.16 11.10 -1.41
C GLY A 61 -20.78 10.64 -0.01
N PHE A 62 -21.32 11.26 1.03
CA PHE A 62 -21.07 10.79 2.40
C PHE A 62 -21.64 9.40 2.61
N VAL A 63 -20.83 8.52 3.19
CA VAL A 63 -21.24 7.18 3.58
C VAL A 63 -21.13 7.07 5.08
N ALA A 64 -22.20 6.61 5.75
CA ALA A 64 -22.19 6.44 7.19
C ALA A 64 -21.09 5.48 7.63
N TYR A 65 -20.44 5.77 8.76
CA TYR A 65 -19.30 5.01 9.26
C TYR A 65 -19.60 3.50 9.30
N GLU A 66 -20.79 3.13 9.78
CA GLU A 66 -21.19 1.73 9.89
C GLU A 66 -21.38 1.02 8.56
N SER A 67 -21.51 1.80 7.49
CA SER A 67 -21.68 1.27 6.12
C SER A 67 -20.40 1.27 5.32
N LEU A 68 -19.30 1.75 5.88
CA LEU A 68 -18.02 1.78 5.20
C LEU A 68 -17.48 0.38 4.98
N THR A 69 -16.93 0.17 3.79
CA THR A 69 -16.19 -1.04 3.45
C THR A 69 -14.79 -0.65 3.03
N GLN A 70 -13.87 -1.60 3.02
CA GLN A 70 -12.52 -1.37 2.54
C GLN A 70 -12.51 -0.83 1.11
N ASP A 71 -13.33 -1.41 0.23
CA ASP A 71 -13.40 -0.98 -1.17
C ASP A 71 -13.89 0.46 -1.27
N THR A 72 -14.87 0.85 -0.47
CA THR A 72 -15.38 2.23 -0.45
C THR A 72 -14.26 3.20 -0.10
N ILE A 73 -13.50 2.90 0.95
CA ILE A 73 -12.43 3.77 1.44
C ILE A 73 -11.29 3.84 0.43
N LEU A 74 -10.88 2.72 -0.13
CA LEU A 74 -9.80 2.68 -1.13
C LEU A 74 -10.19 3.39 -2.43
N ASN A 75 -11.48 3.56 -2.71
CA ASN A 75 -11.98 4.27 -3.87
C ASN A 75 -12.20 5.78 -3.63
N TRP A 76 -12.05 6.27 -2.41
CA TRP A 76 -12.10 7.71 -2.17
C TRP A 76 -10.98 8.40 -2.95
N THR A 77 -11.30 9.53 -3.57
CA THR A 77 -10.35 10.26 -4.40
C THR A 77 -9.09 10.65 -3.63
N GLU A 78 -9.22 11.14 -2.40
CA GLU A 78 -8.06 11.53 -1.59
C GLU A 78 -7.16 10.33 -1.29
N VAL A 79 -7.73 9.15 -1.03
CA VAL A 79 -6.97 7.93 -0.78
C VAL A 79 -6.27 7.46 -2.04
N LYS A 80 -6.99 7.40 -3.16
CA LYS A 80 -6.42 6.99 -4.45
C LYS A 80 -5.28 7.91 -4.88
N ASP A 81 -5.49 9.21 -4.79
CA ASP A 81 -4.49 10.19 -5.22
C ASP A 81 -3.24 10.11 -4.34
N TYR A 82 -3.42 9.96 -3.04
CA TYR A 82 -2.28 9.80 -2.14
C TYR A 82 -1.49 8.54 -2.48
N LEU A 83 -2.16 7.40 -2.62
CA LEU A 83 -1.49 6.13 -2.90
C LEU A 83 -0.78 6.16 -4.25
N ALA A 84 -1.34 6.86 -5.24
CA ALA A 84 -0.70 7.03 -6.53
C ALA A 84 0.57 7.88 -6.43
N SER A 85 0.58 8.92 -5.60
CA SER A 85 1.71 9.84 -5.47
C SER A 85 2.75 9.39 -4.46
N SER A 86 2.41 8.51 -3.52
CA SER A 86 3.33 8.04 -2.48
C SER A 86 4.42 7.13 -3.02
N ASN A 87 4.18 6.51 -4.18
CA ASN A 87 5.10 5.54 -4.79
C ASN A 87 5.41 4.33 -3.91
N THR A 88 4.55 4.01 -2.95
CA THR A 88 4.79 2.89 -2.02
C THR A 88 4.97 1.58 -2.76
N LYS A 89 4.10 1.28 -3.73
CA LYS A 89 4.24 0.07 -4.55
C LYS A 89 5.55 0.04 -5.32
N VAL A 90 5.91 1.16 -5.94
CA VAL A 90 7.15 1.28 -6.72
C VAL A 90 8.37 1.10 -5.82
N ASN A 91 8.35 1.73 -4.64
CA ASN A 91 9.45 1.61 -3.69
C ASN A 91 9.59 0.17 -3.17
N GLN A 92 8.48 -0.51 -2.92
CA GLN A 92 8.49 -1.89 -2.49
C GLN A 92 9.00 -2.82 -3.59
N GLU A 93 8.61 -2.60 -4.84
CA GLU A 93 9.16 -3.34 -5.97
C GLU A 93 10.66 -3.13 -6.10
N SER A 94 11.13 -1.90 -5.94
CA SER A 94 12.56 -1.59 -6.00
C SER A 94 13.33 -2.32 -4.92
N TRP A 95 12.78 -2.37 -3.70
CA TRP A 95 13.41 -3.11 -2.61
C TRP A 95 13.49 -4.61 -2.92
N ILE A 96 12.39 -5.20 -3.37
CA ILE A 96 12.35 -6.63 -3.73
C ILE A 96 13.40 -6.92 -4.79
N ASN A 97 13.46 -6.11 -5.83
CA ASN A 97 14.41 -6.30 -6.91
C ASN A 97 15.85 -6.13 -6.46
N SER A 98 16.09 -5.29 -5.45
CA SER A 98 17.45 -5.05 -4.92
C SER A 98 17.97 -6.20 -4.06
N VAL A 99 17.09 -6.94 -3.39
CA VAL A 99 17.48 -8.04 -2.48
C VAL A 99 17.26 -9.41 -3.12
N LYS A 100 16.63 -9.45 -4.29
CA LYS A 100 16.36 -10.67 -5.01
C LYS A 100 17.67 -11.32 -5.41
N THR A 101 17.78 -12.64 -5.24
CA THR A 101 18.96 -13.40 -5.65
C THR A 101 19.17 -13.22 -7.16
N PRO A 102 20.32 -12.68 -7.59
CA PRO A 102 20.56 -12.52 -9.01
C PRO A 102 20.62 -13.86 -9.72
N PRO A 103 20.30 -13.90 -11.01
CA PRO A 103 20.42 -15.15 -11.77
C PRO A 103 21.86 -15.63 -11.77
N THR A 104 22.04 -16.94 -11.84
CA THR A 104 23.35 -17.55 -11.88
C THR A 104 24.10 -17.03 -13.11
N PRO A 105 25.33 -16.48 -12.96
CA PRO A 105 26.08 -16.01 -14.10
C PRO A 105 26.39 -17.15 -15.09
N THR A 106 26.38 -16.84 -16.36
CA THR A 106 26.77 -17.81 -17.37
C THR A 106 28.30 -18.00 -17.44
N HIS A 107 29.04 -17.02 -16.91
CA HIS A 107 30.49 -17.06 -16.84
C HIS A 107 30.93 -16.63 -15.46
N VAL A 108 31.86 -17.37 -14.90
CA VAL A 108 32.47 -17.05 -13.61
C VAL A 108 33.99 -17.18 -13.75
N ASP A 109 34.68 -16.38 -12.90
CA ASP A 109 36.13 -16.53 -12.82
C ASP A 109 36.48 -17.87 -12.19
N LYS A 110 37.47 -18.52 -12.75
CA LYS A 110 37.95 -19.79 -12.24
C LYS A 110 39.42 -19.70 -11.93
N ALA A 111 39.84 -20.31 -10.83
CA ALA A 111 41.24 -20.36 -10.48
C ALA A 111 42.03 -21.03 -11.59
N LEU A 112 43.22 -20.45 -11.86
CA LEU A 112 44.10 -21.03 -12.84
C LEU A 112 44.60 -22.42 -12.38
N PRO A 113 44.75 -23.37 -13.29
CA PRO A 113 45.16 -24.73 -12.91
C PRO A 113 46.67 -24.85 -12.66
N PHE A 114 47.39 -23.73 -12.72
CA PHE A 114 48.82 -23.70 -12.55
C PHE A 114 49.31 -22.51 -11.77
#